data_b64d3c5d4665167a0bd8363cc9f7b1ae
#
_entry.id   b64d3c5d4665167a0bd8363cc9f7b1ae
#
_cell.length_a   1.000
_cell.length_b   1.000
_cell.length_c   1.000
_cell.angle_alpha   90.00
_cell.angle_beta   90.00
_cell.angle_gamma   90.00
#
_symmetry.space_group_name_H-M   'P 1'
#
loop_
_entity.id
_entity.type
_entity.pdbx_description
1 polymer ?
#
loop_
_entity_poly.entity_id
_entity_poly.type
_entity_poly.pdbx_seq_one_letter_code
_entity_poly.pdbx_strand_id
1 'polypeptide(L)'
;MLLTFSKTEFRTLIKKGVKTLTIRDDKHNRWKVGTKIHFWLGNPRNTRGKIKPYQFGVGEVSKVETIRMDFAIPEEWQPDVVFIGEDIRLKTEEELNSLAINDGFENWLQMKQWFFNPDGQYFGKIISWKNFELVANDDGSTVF
;
A
#
# COMPACT_ATOMS: atom_id res chain seq x y z
N MET A 1 13.82 -7.11 -0.63
CA MET A 1 13.34 -5.86 -1.26
C MET A 1 12.88 -4.89 -0.19
N LEU A 2 13.17 -3.63 -0.38
CA LEU A 2 12.72 -2.58 0.54
C LEU A 2 11.30 -2.15 0.22
N LEU A 3 10.48 -2.02 1.27
CA LEU A 3 9.16 -1.42 1.18
C LEU A 3 9.13 -0.25 2.17
N THR A 4 9.10 0.97 1.64
CA THR A 4 9.22 2.17 2.45
C THR A 4 7.89 2.87 2.64
N PHE A 5 7.66 3.39 3.82
CA PHE A 5 6.45 4.15 4.17
C PHE A 5 6.85 5.49 4.75
N SER A 6 6.15 6.55 4.33
CA SER A 6 6.43 7.91 4.82
C SER A 6 5.61 8.28 6.05
N LYS A 7 4.51 7.58 6.30
CA LYS A 7 3.59 7.89 7.40
C LYS A 7 3.69 6.89 8.53
N THR A 8 3.80 7.39 9.76
CA THR A 8 3.83 6.56 10.97
C THR A 8 2.52 5.77 11.15
N GLU A 9 1.40 6.30 10.67
CA GLU A 9 0.11 5.61 10.72
C GLU A 9 0.16 4.27 9.98
N PHE A 10 0.83 4.20 8.83
CA PHE A 10 0.95 2.95 8.09
C PHE A 10 1.74 1.90 8.87
N ARG A 11 2.84 2.30 9.52
CA ARG A 11 3.59 1.40 10.39
C ARG A 11 2.69 0.82 11.49
N THR A 12 1.93 1.68 12.16
CA THR A 12 1.03 1.25 13.23
C THR A 12 -0.01 0.27 12.72
N LEU A 13 -0.61 0.54 11.57
CA LEU A 13 -1.64 -0.32 10.96
C LEU A 13 -1.07 -1.66 10.48
N ILE A 14 0.16 -1.67 9.96
CA ILE A 14 0.85 -2.90 9.58
C ILE A 14 1.13 -3.76 10.83
N LYS A 15 1.64 -3.14 11.87
CA LYS A 15 1.93 -3.81 13.15
C LYS A 15 0.66 -4.45 13.74
N LYS A 16 -0.48 -3.78 13.64
CA LYS A 16 -1.77 -4.28 14.15
C LYS A 16 -2.45 -5.30 13.24
N GLY A 17 -1.92 -5.53 12.04
CA GLY A 17 -2.56 -6.43 11.07
C GLY A 17 -3.76 -5.83 10.33
N VAL A 18 -3.99 -4.54 10.43
CA VAL A 18 -5.07 -3.84 9.70
C VAL A 18 -4.66 -3.58 8.26
N LYS A 19 -3.46 -2.99 8.06
CA LYS A 19 -2.89 -2.83 6.73
C LYS A 19 -2.17 -4.11 6.34
N THR A 20 -2.68 -4.80 5.32
CA THR A 20 -2.20 -6.12 4.89
C THR A 20 -1.64 -6.12 3.48
N LEU A 21 -1.73 -4.99 2.80
CA LEU A 21 -1.24 -4.82 1.43
C LEU A 21 -0.79 -3.40 1.20
N THR A 22 -0.08 -3.19 0.10
CA THR A 22 0.27 -1.87 -0.41
C THR A 22 0.14 -1.85 -1.92
N ILE A 23 -0.08 -0.67 -2.47
CA ILE A 23 -0.22 -0.49 -3.92
C ILE A 23 0.96 0.34 -4.39
N ARG A 24 1.70 -0.19 -5.35
CA ARG A 24 2.93 0.40 -5.89
C ARG A 24 2.93 0.35 -7.41
N ASP A 25 3.66 1.28 -7.99
CA ASP A 25 3.89 1.38 -9.42
C ASP A 25 5.06 0.49 -9.83
N ASP A 26 4.89 -0.81 -9.84
CA ASP A 26 5.96 -1.77 -10.13
C ASP A 26 6.22 -1.91 -11.64
N LYS A 27 6.71 -0.84 -12.26
CA LYS A 27 6.97 -0.78 -13.72
C LYS A 27 7.93 -1.86 -14.23
N HIS A 28 8.86 -2.29 -13.38
CA HIS A 28 9.88 -3.25 -13.77
C HIS A 28 9.59 -4.67 -13.30
N ASN A 29 8.39 -4.92 -12.79
CA ASN A 29 7.95 -6.25 -12.31
C ASN A 29 8.92 -6.87 -11.30
N ARG A 30 9.41 -6.07 -10.36
CA ARG A 30 10.39 -6.52 -9.35
C ARG A 30 9.77 -7.32 -8.21
N TRP A 31 8.50 -7.07 -7.92
CA TRP A 31 7.80 -7.73 -6.82
C TRP A 31 7.29 -9.09 -7.27
N LYS A 32 7.76 -10.15 -6.60
CA LYS A 32 7.39 -11.54 -6.90
C LYS A 32 6.95 -12.23 -5.62
N VAL A 33 6.02 -13.19 -5.74
CA VAL A 33 5.61 -14.07 -4.64
C VAL A 33 6.85 -14.77 -4.08
N GLY A 34 6.96 -14.82 -2.75
CA GLY A 34 8.11 -15.41 -2.07
C GLY A 34 9.26 -14.43 -1.79
N THR A 35 9.22 -13.23 -2.33
CA THR A 35 10.26 -12.22 -2.09
C THR A 35 10.21 -11.77 -0.63
N LYS A 36 11.37 -11.73 0.03
CA LYS A 36 11.49 -11.20 1.39
C LYS A 36 11.33 -9.68 1.38
N ILE A 37 10.51 -9.17 2.28
CA ILE A 37 10.25 -7.74 2.41
C ILE A 37 10.96 -7.21 3.65
N HIS A 38 11.64 -6.07 3.49
CA HIS A 38 12.17 -5.26 4.59
C HIS A 38 11.32 -4.00 4.69
N PHE A 39 10.52 -3.91 5.76
CA PHE A 39 9.61 -2.78 5.98
C PHE A 39 10.35 -1.64 6.67
N TRP A 40 10.36 -0.46 6.03
CA TRP A 40 11.05 0.72 6.53
C TRP A 40 10.09 1.89 6.73
N LEU A 41 10.27 2.61 7.81
CA LEU A 41 9.70 3.93 7.98
C LEU A 41 10.74 4.95 7.50
N GLY A 42 10.39 5.69 6.45
CA GLY A 42 11.32 6.56 5.75
C GLY A 42 12.21 5.80 4.77
N ASN A 43 12.81 6.52 3.85
CA ASN A 43 13.69 5.94 2.84
C ASN A 43 15.13 5.94 3.34
N PRO A 44 15.81 4.78 3.48
CA PRO A 44 17.20 4.73 3.97
C PRO A 44 18.19 5.48 3.07
N ARG A 45 17.81 5.76 1.82
CA ARG A 45 18.63 6.56 0.91
C ARG A 45 18.47 8.07 1.12
N ASN A 46 17.47 8.51 1.86
CA ASN A 46 17.20 9.90 2.14
C ASN A 46 17.68 10.24 3.54
N THR A 47 18.91 10.76 3.65
CA THR A 47 19.53 11.12 4.92
C THR A 47 19.28 12.59 5.34
N ARG A 48 18.56 13.34 4.49
CA ARG A 48 18.30 14.78 4.72
C ARG A 48 16.98 15.08 5.42
N GLY A 49 16.16 14.07 5.66
CA GLY A 49 14.87 14.22 6.33
C GLY A 49 15.03 14.48 7.83
N LYS A 50 13.99 15.06 8.45
CA LYS A 50 13.94 15.32 9.90
C LYS A 50 13.88 14.04 10.72
N ILE A 51 13.38 12.94 10.13
CA ILE A 51 13.23 11.65 10.79
C ILE A 51 14.27 10.70 10.22
N LYS A 52 15.07 10.09 11.11
CA LYS A 52 16.03 9.07 10.71
C LYS A 52 15.27 7.82 10.26
N PRO A 53 15.45 7.33 9.02
CA PRO A 53 14.82 6.10 8.56
C PRO A 53 15.27 4.90 9.39
N TYR A 54 14.34 3.97 9.63
CA TYR A 54 14.68 2.71 10.30
C TYR A 54 13.78 1.57 9.81
N GLN A 55 14.32 0.35 9.86
CA GLN A 55 13.57 -0.85 9.54
C GLN A 55 12.74 -1.27 10.74
N PHE A 56 11.43 -1.43 10.54
CA PHE A 56 10.54 -1.83 11.62
C PHE A 56 10.02 -3.26 11.51
N GLY A 57 10.17 -3.90 10.36
CA GLY A 57 9.66 -5.26 10.20
C GLY A 57 10.25 -5.99 9.02
N VAL A 58 9.95 -7.29 8.98
CA VAL A 58 10.23 -8.18 7.87
C VAL A 58 8.98 -8.98 7.53
N GLY A 59 8.89 -9.46 6.31
CA GLY A 59 7.79 -10.29 5.86
C GLY A 59 8.10 -10.93 4.52
N GLU A 60 7.10 -11.52 3.92
CA GLU A 60 7.23 -12.22 2.65
C GLU A 60 6.04 -11.87 1.74
N VAL A 61 6.31 -11.64 0.46
CA VAL A 61 5.25 -11.41 -0.52
C VAL A 61 4.43 -12.68 -0.68
N SER A 62 3.12 -12.58 -0.39
CA SER A 62 2.20 -13.70 -0.54
C SER A 62 1.44 -13.65 -1.86
N LYS A 63 1.19 -12.45 -2.39
CA LYS A 63 0.40 -12.27 -3.61
C LYS A 63 0.77 -10.96 -4.29
N VAL A 64 0.82 -10.97 -5.62
CA VAL A 64 1.01 -9.78 -6.44
C VAL A 64 -0.10 -9.76 -7.50
N GLU A 65 -0.87 -8.69 -7.53
CA GLU A 65 -2.01 -8.54 -8.45
C GLU A 65 -1.93 -7.20 -9.16
N THR A 66 -2.33 -7.17 -10.43
CA THR A 66 -2.47 -5.89 -11.14
C THR A 66 -3.69 -5.15 -10.60
N ILE A 67 -3.61 -3.81 -10.57
CA ILE A 67 -4.74 -2.96 -10.21
C ILE A 67 -4.84 -1.80 -11.18
N ARG A 68 -6.09 -1.47 -11.56
CA ARG A 68 -6.42 -0.26 -12.30
C ARG A 68 -7.55 0.44 -11.57
N MET A 69 -7.36 1.71 -11.30
CA MET A 69 -8.40 2.56 -10.72
C MET A 69 -8.92 3.50 -11.78
N ASP A 70 -10.21 3.45 -12.05
CA ASP A 70 -10.90 4.40 -12.93
C ASP A 70 -11.70 5.34 -12.04
N PHE A 71 -11.29 6.62 -11.99
CA PHE A 71 -11.91 7.60 -11.11
C PHE A 71 -13.11 8.25 -11.77
N ALA A 72 -14.15 8.52 -10.97
CA ALA A 72 -15.35 9.20 -11.43
C ALA A 72 -15.03 10.56 -12.04
N ILE A 73 -15.63 10.82 -13.20
CA ILE A 73 -15.60 12.14 -13.85
C ILE A 73 -16.98 12.74 -13.63
N PRO A 74 -17.11 13.81 -12.82
CA PRO A 74 -18.42 14.35 -12.46
C PRO A 74 -19.29 14.74 -13.67
N GLU A 75 -18.68 15.24 -14.74
CA GLU A 75 -19.38 15.62 -15.95
C GLU A 75 -19.97 14.44 -16.72
N GLU A 76 -19.42 13.25 -16.53
CA GLU A 76 -19.84 12.04 -17.23
C GLU A 76 -20.68 11.11 -16.38
N TRP A 77 -20.90 11.44 -15.11
CA TRP A 77 -21.69 10.62 -14.15
C TRP A 77 -21.21 9.17 -14.04
N GLN A 78 -19.92 8.94 -14.25
CA GLN A 78 -19.33 7.61 -14.12
C GLN A 78 -18.87 7.40 -12.67
N PRO A 79 -19.22 6.27 -12.04
CA PRO A 79 -18.75 5.96 -10.69
C PRO A 79 -17.27 5.56 -10.69
N ASP A 80 -16.66 5.65 -9.52
CA ASP A 80 -15.33 5.06 -9.31
C ASP A 80 -15.42 3.55 -9.46
N VAL A 81 -14.47 2.97 -10.20
CA VAL A 81 -14.38 1.52 -10.38
C VAL A 81 -12.93 1.09 -10.23
N VAL A 82 -12.68 0.00 -9.52
CA VAL A 82 -11.36 -0.59 -9.37
C VAL A 82 -11.36 -1.99 -9.97
N PHE A 83 -10.41 -2.25 -10.85
CA PHE A 83 -10.20 -3.55 -11.48
C PHE A 83 -8.98 -4.21 -10.87
N ILE A 84 -9.13 -5.43 -10.36
CA ILE A 84 -8.03 -6.23 -9.79
C ILE A 84 -7.88 -7.49 -10.64
N GLY A 85 -6.67 -7.69 -11.19
CA GLY A 85 -6.45 -8.77 -12.13
C GLY A 85 -7.33 -8.62 -13.36
N GLU A 86 -7.79 -9.75 -13.92
CA GLU A 86 -8.64 -9.75 -15.10
C GLU A 86 -10.14 -9.85 -14.77
N ASP A 87 -10.49 -10.39 -13.60
CA ASP A 87 -11.86 -10.82 -13.30
C ASP A 87 -12.55 -10.04 -12.19
N ILE A 88 -11.82 -9.34 -11.34
CA ILE A 88 -12.40 -8.67 -10.17
C ILE A 88 -12.68 -7.21 -10.49
N ARG A 89 -13.91 -6.77 -10.16
CA ARG A 89 -14.35 -5.39 -10.34
C ARG A 89 -15.03 -4.91 -9.07
N LEU A 90 -14.48 -3.88 -8.44
CA LEU A 90 -15.03 -3.28 -7.23
C LEU A 90 -15.77 -2.00 -7.60
N LYS A 91 -17.07 -1.92 -7.30
CA LYS A 91 -17.92 -0.79 -7.67
C LYS A 91 -18.69 -0.21 -6.50
N THR A 92 -19.03 -1.04 -5.50
CA THR A 92 -19.85 -0.59 -4.38
C THR A 92 -19.00 0.17 -3.39
N GLU A 93 -19.62 1.06 -2.62
CA GLU A 93 -18.95 1.79 -1.55
C GLU A 93 -18.33 0.82 -0.54
N GLU A 94 -19.04 -0.25 -0.19
CA GLU A 94 -18.55 -1.27 0.72
C GLU A 94 -17.28 -1.97 0.19
N GLU A 95 -17.29 -2.38 -1.07
CA GLU A 95 -16.14 -3.03 -1.70
C GLU A 95 -14.91 -2.10 -1.76
N LEU A 96 -15.13 -0.85 -2.19
CA LEU A 96 -14.06 0.15 -2.29
C LEU A 96 -13.50 0.52 -0.91
N ASN A 97 -14.36 0.66 0.09
CA ASN A 97 -13.92 0.94 1.46
C ASN A 97 -13.13 -0.22 2.04
N SER A 98 -13.51 -1.47 1.76
CA SER A 98 -12.75 -2.64 2.22
C SER A 98 -11.33 -2.66 1.66
N LEU A 99 -11.18 -2.36 0.39
CA LEU A 99 -9.86 -2.24 -0.24
C LEU A 99 -9.05 -1.12 0.44
N ALA A 100 -9.67 0.03 0.66
CA ALA A 100 -9.01 1.18 1.28
C ALA A 100 -8.52 0.87 2.69
N ILE A 101 -9.34 0.20 3.51
CA ILE A 101 -8.96 -0.19 4.87
C ILE A 101 -7.77 -1.16 4.84
N ASN A 102 -7.78 -2.14 3.96
CA ASN A 102 -6.68 -3.09 3.81
C ASN A 102 -5.37 -2.42 3.38
N ASP A 103 -5.46 -1.30 2.67
CA ASP A 103 -4.28 -0.50 2.28
C ASP A 103 -3.91 0.57 3.32
N GLY A 104 -4.60 0.60 4.46
CA GLY A 104 -4.28 1.48 5.58
C GLY A 104 -4.95 2.84 5.54
N PHE A 105 -5.93 3.04 4.68
CA PHE A 105 -6.75 4.27 4.64
C PHE A 105 -8.02 4.10 5.47
N GLU A 106 -8.63 5.20 5.85
CA GLU A 106 -9.89 5.16 6.62
C GLU A 106 -11.09 4.76 5.75
N ASN A 107 -11.09 5.19 4.48
CA ASN A 107 -12.17 4.95 3.55
C ASN A 107 -11.68 5.14 2.11
N TRP A 108 -12.55 4.82 1.15
CA TRP A 108 -12.23 4.98 -0.27
C TRP A 108 -11.92 6.43 -0.66
N LEU A 109 -12.63 7.40 -0.11
CA LEU A 109 -12.41 8.81 -0.46
C LEU A 109 -10.98 9.25 -0.11
N GLN A 110 -10.48 8.86 1.06
CA GLN A 110 -9.10 9.16 1.47
C GLN A 110 -8.09 8.46 0.55
N MET A 111 -8.34 7.19 0.21
CA MET A 111 -7.48 6.43 -0.71
C MET A 111 -7.51 7.04 -2.10
N LYS A 112 -8.67 7.42 -2.59
CA LYS A 112 -8.83 8.06 -3.91
C LYS A 112 -7.99 9.34 -4.00
N GLN A 113 -8.01 10.17 -2.96
CA GLN A 113 -7.22 11.41 -2.93
C GLN A 113 -5.72 11.13 -3.04
N TRP A 114 -5.26 10.00 -2.52
CA TRP A 114 -3.85 9.61 -2.60
C TRP A 114 -3.43 9.22 -4.02
N PHE A 115 -4.27 8.50 -4.75
CA PHE A 115 -3.95 7.97 -6.08
C PHE A 115 -4.47 8.81 -7.23
N PHE A 116 -5.39 9.74 -6.96
CA PHE A 116 -6.02 10.53 -8.01
C PHE A 116 -5.00 11.29 -8.85
N ASN A 117 -5.20 11.26 -10.17
CA ASN A 117 -4.41 12.05 -11.13
C ASN A 117 -5.32 12.62 -12.21
N PRO A 118 -4.86 13.67 -12.95
CA PRO A 118 -5.69 14.32 -13.98
C PRO A 118 -6.10 13.43 -15.14
N ASP A 119 -5.39 12.33 -15.38
CA ASP A 119 -5.73 11.37 -16.43
C ASP A 119 -6.97 10.56 -16.11
N GLY A 120 -7.41 10.56 -14.85
CA GLY A 120 -8.59 9.83 -14.41
C GLY A 120 -8.36 8.34 -14.19
N GLN A 121 -7.13 7.85 -14.34
CA GLN A 121 -6.78 6.43 -14.17
C GLN A 121 -5.46 6.27 -13.43
N TYR A 122 -5.38 5.22 -12.63
CA TYR A 122 -4.15 4.79 -11.99
C TYR A 122 -3.90 3.32 -12.30
N PHE A 123 -2.66 2.98 -12.63
CA PHE A 123 -2.21 1.61 -12.90
C PHE A 123 -1.08 1.27 -11.94
N GLY A 124 -1.16 0.09 -11.33
CA GLY A 124 -0.13 -0.36 -10.42
C GLY A 124 -0.27 -1.82 -10.08
N LYS A 125 0.31 -2.20 -8.95
CA LYS A 125 0.20 -3.55 -8.42
C LYS A 125 -0.14 -3.53 -6.94
N ILE A 126 -0.97 -4.49 -6.54
CA ILE A 126 -1.23 -4.79 -5.14
C ILE A 126 -0.20 -5.81 -4.70
N ILE A 127 0.55 -5.47 -3.66
CA ILE A 127 1.54 -6.35 -3.04
C ILE A 127 1.01 -6.71 -1.67
N SER A 128 0.63 -7.96 -1.50
CA SER A 128 0.16 -8.50 -0.21
C SER A 128 1.29 -9.31 0.43
N TRP A 129 1.31 -9.35 1.76
CA TRP A 129 2.35 -10.05 2.49
C TRP A 129 1.79 -11.00 3.54
N LYS A 130 2.66 -11.88 4.01
CA LYS A 130 2.41 -12.80 5.11
C LYS A 130 3.64 -12.83 6.02
N ASN A 131 3.47 -13.43 7.21
CA ASN A 131 4.56 -13.66 8.16
C ASN A 131 5.28 -12.37 8.56
N PHE A 132 4.51 -11.29 8.76
CA PHE A 132 5.09 -10.05 9.27
C PHE A 132 5.62 -10.24 10.68
N GLU A 133 6.88 -9.83 10.90
CA GLU A 133 7.52 -9.83 12.21
C GLU A 133 8.10 -8.45 12.50
N LEU A 134 7.80 -7.93 13.67
CA LEU A 134 8.33 -6.65 14.14
C LEU A 134 9.81 -6.82 14.53
N VAL A 135 10.68 -5.93 14.05
CA VAL A 135 12.11 -5.95 14.38
C VAL A 135 12.58 -4.70 15.10
N ALA A 136 11.72 -3.69 15.24
CA ALA A 136 12.05 -2.47 15.97
C ALA A 136 10.82 -1.91 16.69
N ASN A 137 11.07 -1.27 17.83
CA ASN A 137 10.05 -0.53 18.57
C ASN A 137 9.68 0.77 17.87
N ASP A 138 8.67 1.49 18.38
CA ASP A 138 8.19 2.73 17.80
C ASP A 138 9.25 3.83 17.77
N ASP A 139 10.25 3.76 18.64
CA ASP A 139 11.38 4.70 18.68
C ASP A 139 12.56 4.27 17.79
N GLY A 140 12.42 3.15 17.07
CA GLY A 140 13.47 2.61 16.22
C GLY A 140 14.48 1.69 16.92
N SER A 141 14.34 1.47 18.23
CA SER A 141 15.23 0.56 18.96
C SER A 141 14.87 -0.90 18.63
N THR A 142 15.89 -1.78 18.67
CA THR A 142 15.73 -3.19 18.33
C THR A 142 14.85 -3.93 19.35
N VAL A 143 14.00 -4.82 18.85
CA VAL A 143 13.13 -5.68 19.66
C VAL A 143 13.89 -6.97 19.97
N PHE A 144 14.50 -7.05 21.15
CA PHE A 144 15.13 -8.27 21.66
C PHE A 144 15.03 -8.28 23.16
#